data_77baa6d6c4365d2f5e449f4f304bb9da
#
_entry.id   77baa6d6c4365d2f5e449f4f304bb9da
#
_cell.length_a   1.000
_cell.length_b   1.000
_cell.length_c   1.000
_cell.angle_alpha   90.00
_cell.angle_beta   90.00
_cell.angle_gamma   90.00
#
_symmetry.space_group_name_H-M   'P 1'
#
loop_
_entity.id
_entity.type
_entity.pdbx_description
1 polymer ?
#
loop_
_entity_poly.entity_id
_entity_poly.type
_entity_poly.pdbx_seq_one_letter_code
_entity_poly.pdbx_strand_id
1 'polypeptide(L)'
;MGRHPTPTWFFALAIVRQGHRFLLTQERKYGSTWSIPGGRVEPGETLTAACVREVLEETGIPVVLEGIYRIEHAPGASGARVRVFFAATPRDDTPPKTVADDESLQAAWLTLDELGKKPLRGADLRALLDSVARGCPVYPLQLLADELSI
;
A
#
# COMPACT_ATOMS: atom_id res chain seq x y z
N MET A 1 -25.58 23.02 19.24
CA MET A 1 -25.48 22.64 17.84
C MET A 1 -24.63 21.36 17.73
N GLY A 2 -25.21 20.29 17.24
CA GLY A 2 -24.47 19.04 17.08
C GLY A 2 -23.38 19.18 16.03
N ARG A 3 -22.16 18.68 16.32
CA ARG A 3 -21.09 18.58 15.34
C ARG A 3 -21.36 17.36 14.46
N HIS A 4 -21.36 17.54 13.16
CA HIS A 4 -21.43 16.43 12.23
C HIS A 4 -20.02 15.85 12.05
N PRO A 5 -19.83 14.51 12.13
CA PRO A 5 -18.54 13.90 11.86
C PRO A 5 -18.18 14.09 10.40
N THR A 6 -16.91 14.30 10.13
CA THR A 6 -16.39 14.30 8.76
C THR A 6 -16.17 12.85 8.32
N PRO A 7 -16.85 12.38 7.25
CA PRO A 7 -16.56 11.05 6.71
C PRO A 7 -15.07 10.92 6.38
N THR A 8 -14.45 9.85 6.85
CA THR A 8 -13.03 9.63 6.63
C THR A 8 -12.80 8.25 6.03
N TRP A 9 -12.11 8.22 4.89
CA TRP A 9 -11.72 7.00 4.20
C TRP A 9 -10.29 6.63 4.58
N PHE A 10 -10.10 5.40 5.01
CA PHE A 10 -8.79 4.86 5.36
C PHE A 10 -8.30 3.92 4.27
N PHE A 11 -7.03 4.07 3.91
CA PHE A 11 -6.35 3.24 2.92
C PHE A 11 -5.07 2.67 3.53
N ALA A 12 -4.83 1.41 3.28
CA ALA A 12 -3.62 0.71 3.66
C ALA A 12 -2.86 0.30 2.40
N LEU A 13 -1.62 0.77 2.26
CA LEU A 13 -0.77 0.49 1.12
C LEU A 13 0.52 -0.17 1.61
N ALA A 14 1.11 -1.03 0.81
CA ALA A 14 2.36 -1.69 1.16
C ALA A 14 3.47 -1.38 0.16
N ILE A 15 4.63 -1.04 0.68
CA ILE A 15 5.87 -1.07 -0.07
C ILE A 15 6.55 -2.38 0.30
N VAL A 16 6.38 -3.37 -0.55
CA VAL A 16 6.91 -4.72 -0.37
C VAL A 16 8.24 -4.81 -1.10
N ARG A 17 9.28 -5.19 -0.38
CA ARG A 17 10.63 -5.19 -0.91
C ARG A 17 11.30 -6.54 -0.73
N GLN A 18 12.04 -6.97 -1.75
CA GLN A 18 12.93 -8.12 -1.71
C GLN A 18 14.23 -7.74 -2.42
N GLY A 19 15.29 -7.52 -1.64
CA GLY A 19 16.56 -7.02 -2.17
C GLY A 19 16.39 -5.66 -2.84
N HIS A 20 16.71 -5.57 -4.13
CA HIS A 20 16.61 -4.34 -4.94
C HIS A 20 15.29 -4.24 -5.71
N ARG A 21 14.35 -5.15 -5.50
CA ARG A 21 13.07 -5.20 -6.20
C ARG A 21 11.92 -4.82 -5.30
N PHE A 22 10.95 -4.15 -5.89
CA PHE A 22 9.68 -3.78 -5.28
C PHE A 22 8.56 -4.56 -5.93
N LEU A 23 7.57 -4.96 -5.14
CA LEU A 23 6.36 -5.60 -5.64
C LEU A 23 5.38 -4.54 -6.09
N LEU A 24 5.02 -4.57 -7.37
CA LEU A 24 4.01 -3.70 -7.93
C LEU A 24 2.89 -4.50 -8.57
N THR A 25 1.73 -3.87 -8.65
CA THR A 25 0.55 -4.39 -9.31
C THR A 25 0.18 -3.51 -10.49
N GLN A 26 -0.24 -4.14 -11.59
CA GLN A 26 -0.81 -3.44 -12.73
C GLN A 26 -2.33 -3.36 -12.54
N GLU A 27 -2.84 -2.15 -12.44
CA GLU A 27 -4.23 -1.90 -12.11
C GLU A 27 -5.15 -2.09 -13.32
N ARG A 28 -6.33 -2.67 -13.10
CA ARG A 28 -7.38 -2.74 -14.14
C ARG A 28 -7.97 -1.38 -14.46
N LYS A 29 -8.05 -0.54 -13.44
CA LYS A 29 -8.50 0.86 -13.54
C LYS A 29 -7.30 1.75 -13.87
N TYR A 30 -7.54 3.00 -14.13
CA TYR A 30 -6.50 4.02 -14.33
C TYR A 30 -5.53 3.73 -15.49
N GLY A 31 -6.05 3.16 -16.60
CA GLY A 31 -5.26 2.99 -17.82
C GLY A 31 -4.16 1.92 -17.74
N SER A 32 -4.35 0.89 -16.93
CA SER A 32 -3.38 -0.19 -16.75
C SER A 32 -2.01 0.29 -16.21
N THR A 33 -2.02 1.31 -15.39
CA THR A 33 -0.82 1.82 -14.74
C THR A 33 -0.35 0.90 -13.61
N TRP A 34 0.94 0.99 -13.32
CA TRP A 34 1.55 0.25 -12.22
C TRP A 34 1.60 1.07 -10.94
N SER A 35 1.31 0.42 -9.83
CA SER A 35 1.32 1.05 -8.50
C SER A 35 1.75 0.05 -7.43
N ILE A 36 2.04 0.56 -6.25
CA ILE A 36 2.17 -0.29 -5.06
C ILE A 36 0.81 -0.88 -4.70
N PRO A 37 0.75 -2.13 -4.18
CA PRO A 37 -0.50 -2.75 -3.78
C PRO A 37 -1.09 -2.07 -2.55
N GLY A 38 -2.40 -2.05 -2.48
CA GLY A 38 -3.16 -1.51 -1.36
C GLY A 38 -4.55 -1.06 -1.76
N GLY A 39 -5.37 -0.78 -0.75
CA GLY A 39 -6.74 -0.37 -0.97
C GLY A 39 -7.43 0.13 0.29
N ARG A 40 -8.74 0.19 0.20
CA ARG A 40 -9.59 0.72 1.26
C ARG A 40 -9.70 -0.26 2.42
N VAL A 41 -9.62 0.26 3.63
CA VAL A 41 -9.95 -0.48 4.85
C VAL A 41 -11.46 -0.70 4.91
N GLU A 42 -11.88 -1.94 5.09
CA GLU A 42 -13.29 -2.31 5.21
C GLU A 42 -13.81 -2.08 6.63
N PRO A 43 -15.15 -1.91 6.81
CA PRO A 43 -15.73 -1.76 8.14
C PRO A 43 -15.33 -2.90 9.09
N GLY A 44 -14.85 -2.54 10.28
CA GLY A 44 -14.42 -3.52 11.31
C GLY A 44 -13.04 -4.13 11.07
N GLU A 45 -12.38 -3.78 9.98
CA GLU A 45 -11.03 -4.26 9.66
C GLU A 45 -9.97 -3.31 10.23
N THR A 46 -8.87 -3.86 10.76
CA THR A 46 -7.72 -3.04 11.13
C THR A 46 -6.92 -2.61 9.90
N LEU A 47 -6.16 -1.53 10.01
CA LEU A 47 -5.26 -1.07 8.95
C LEU A 47 -4.25 -2.16 8.53
N THR A 48 -3.71 -2.89 9.50
CA THR A 48 -2.74 -3.96 9.24
C THR A 48 -3.39 -5.15 8.52
N ALA A 49 -4.58 -5.55 8.95
CA ALA A 49 -5.33 -6.64 8.28
C ALA A 49 -5.71 -6.26 6.85
N ALA A 50 -6.18 -5.02 6.64
CA ALA A 50 -6.50 -4.50 5.32
C ALA A 50 -5.28 -4.54 4.39
N CYS A 51 -4.13 -4.11 4.88
CA CYS A 51 -2.89 -4.11 4.09
C CYS A 51 -2.52 -5.53 3.63
N VAL A 52 -2.51 -6.49 4.54
CA VAL A 52 -2.18 -7.89 4.22
C VAL A 52 -3.18 -8.48 3.22
N ARG A 53 -4.47 -8.24 3.41
CA ARG A 53 -5.53 -8.69 2.50
C ARG A 53 -5.37 -8.11 1.09
N GLU A 54 -5.23 -6.80 0.98
CA GLU A 54 -5.09 -6.11 -0.31
C GLU A 54 -3.87 -6.57 -1.08
N VAL A 55 -2.71 -6.73 -0.42
CA VAL A 55 -1.51 -7.24 -1.07
C VAL A 55 -1.75 -8.64 -1.62
N LEU A 56 -2.38 -9.52 -0.84
CA LEU A 56 -2.67 -10.89 -1.28
C LEU A 56 -3.65 -10.91 -2.46
N GLU A 57 -4.72 -10.11 -2.41
CA GLU A 57 -5.73 -10.03 -3.48
C GLU A 57 -5.14 -9.49 -4.78
N GLU A 58 -4.34 -8.42 -4.71
CA GLU A 58 -3.79 -7.77 -5.90
C GLU A 58 -2.56 -8.47 -6.47
N THR A 59 -1.76 -9.14 -5.64
CA THR A 59 -0.47 -9.68 -6.07
C THR A 59 -0.33 -11.19 -5.95
N GLY A 60 -1.16 -11.85 -5.15
CA GLY A 60 -1.04 -13.27 -4.82
C GLY A 60 0.05 -13.59 -3.80
N ILE A 61 0.74 -12.58 -3.25
CA ILE A 61 1.87 -12.77 -2.35
C ILE A 61 1.45 -12.52 -0.89
N PRO A 62 1.61 -13.52 -0.01
CA PRO A 62 1.46 -13.30 1.42
C PRO A 62 2.64 -12.50 1.95
N VAL A 63 2.39 -11.49 2.78
CA VAL A 63 3.41 -10.60 3.31
C VAL A 63 3.42 -10.55 4.84
N VAL A 64 4.57 -10.13 5.37
CA VAL A 64 4.76 -9.76 6.77
C VAL A 64 4.99 -8.26 6.82
N LEU A 65 4.19 -7.55 7.63
CA LEU A 65 4.38 -6.13 7.88
C LEU A 65 5.49 -5.93 8.91
N GLU A 66 6.41 -5.02 8.62
CA GLU A 66 7.58 -4.76 9.46
C GLU A 66 7.57 -3.39 10.12
N GLY A 67 6.85 -2.43 9.55
CA GLY A 67 6.79 -1.08 10.07
C GLY A 67 5.97 -0.16 9.18
N ILE A 68 6.12 1.13 9.44
CA ILE A 68 5.38 2.19 8.76
C ILE A 68 6.36 3.18 8.16
N TYR A 69 6.24 3.47 6.86
CA TYR A 69 7.04 4.51 6.21
C TYR A 69 6.44 5.89 6.41
N ARG A 70 5.13 6.02 6.28
CA ARG A 70 4.45 7.32 6.39
C ARG A 70 2.95 7.18 6.62
N ILE A 71 2.37 8.21 7.18
CA ILE A 71 0.93 8.39 7.33
C ILE A 71 0.59 9.72 6.67
N GLU A 72 -0.38 9.70 5.78
CA GLU A 72 -0.86 10.89 5.08
C GLU A 72 -2.28 11.21 5.49
N HIS A 73 -2.55 12.47 5.72
CA HIS A 73 -3.89 12.97 5.97
C HIS A 73 -4.23 14.05 4.93
N ALA A 74 -5.26 13.80 4.16
CA ALA A 74 -5.79 14.74 3.18
C ALA A 74 -7.17 15.20 3.67
N PRO A 75 -7.25 16.35 4.36
CA PRO A 75 -8.53 16.89 4.83
C PRO A 75 -9.35 17.45 3.67
N GLY A 76 -10.66 17.36 3.81
CA GLY A 76 -11.62 17.96 2.87
C GLY A 76 -12.88 18.40 3.59
N ALA A 77 -13.59 19.37 3.03
CA ALA A 77 -14.80 19.92 3.64
C ALA A 77 -15.96 18.90 3.74
N SER A 78 -16.05 17.99 2.77
CA SER A 78 -17.09 16.95 2.71
C SER A 78 -16.59 15.54 3.00
N GLY A 79 -15.29 15.37 3.23
CA GLY A 79 -14.68 14.09 3.54
C GLY A 79 -13.16 14.19 3.60
N ALA A 80 -12.54 13.31 4.37
CA ALA A 80 -11.10 13.23 4.53
C ALA A 80 -10.58 11.87 4.07
N ARG A 81 -9.29 11.80 3.79
CA ARG A 81 -8.60 10.56 3.45
C ARG A 81 -7.34 10.42 4.29
N VAL A 82 -7.17 9.24 4.86
CA VAL A 82 -5.93 8.86 5.57
C VAL A 82 -5.33 7.65 4.84
N ARG A 83 -4.06 7.74 4.49
CA ARG A 83 -3.32 6.64 3.89
C ARG A 83 -2.16 6.26 4.78
N VAL A 84 -2.01 4.97 5.07
CA VAL A 84 -0.88 4.43 5.82
C VAL A 84 -0.05 3.55 4.88
N PHE A 85 1.24 3.85 4.77
CA PHE A 85 2.19 3.14 3.93
C PHE A 85 3.04 2.22 4.80
N PHE A 86 2.84 0.93 4.65
CA PHE A 86 3.56 -0.08 5.42
C PHE A 86 4.82 -0.56 4.70
N ALA A 87 5.86 -0.83 5.49
CA ALA A 87 7.00 -1.62 5.06
C ALA A 87 6.65 -3.10 5.20
N ALA A 88 6.88 -3.88 4.16
CA ALA A 88 6.57 -5.30 4.17
C ALA A 88 7.61 -6.12 3.39
N THR A 89 7.70 -7.39 3.74
CA THR A 89 8.49 -8.39 3.03
C THR A 89 7.61 -9.61 2.68
N PRO A 90 7.93 -10.36 1.62
CA PRO A 90 7.21 -11.59 1.32
C PRO A 90 7.44 -12.62 2.45
N ARG A 91 6.37 -13.35 2.78
CA ARG A 91 6.43 -14.41 3.81
C ARG A 91 7.13 -15.67 3.30
N ASP A 92 7.05 -15.93 2.01
CA ASP A 92 7.56 -17.12 1.35
C ASP A 92 7.95 -16.82 -0.10
N ASP A 93 8.27 -17.86 -0.87
CA ASP A 93 8.68 -17.76 -2.27
C ASP A 93 7.50 -17.84 -3.26
N THR A 94 6.27 -17.61 -2.83
CA THR A 94 5.11 -17.57 -3.73
C THR A 94 5.36 -16.57 -4.84
N PRO A 95 5.23 -16.96 -6.13
CA PRO A 95 5.42 -16.03 -7.24
C PRO A 95 4.25 -15.05 -7.35
N PRO A 96 4.49 -13.82 -7.84
CA PRO A 96 3.41 -12.88 -8.09
C PRO A 96 2.46 -13.42 -9.16
N LYS A 97 1.18 -13.05 -9.05
CA LYS A 97 0.17 -13.49 -10.01
C LYS A 97 0.41 -12.90 -11.41
N THR A 98 0.17 -13.72 -12.40
CA THR A 98 0.33 -13.37 -13.81
C THR A 98 -0.97 -13.40 -14.60
N VAL A 99 -2.07 -13.86 -13.97
CA VAL A 99 -3.39 -13.96 -14.58
C VAL A 99 -4.30 -12.89 -14.01
N ALA A 100 -4.93 -12.13 -14.90
CA ALA A 100 -5.86 -11.07 -14.52
C ALA A 100 -7.10 -11.62 -13.81
N ASP A 101 -7.54 -10.90 -12.79
CA ASP A 101 -8.81 -11.12 -12.10
C ASP A 101 -9.50 -9.77 -11.84
N ASP A 102 -10.50 -9.74 -10.95
CA ASP A 102 -11.24 -8.52 -10.64
C ASP A 102 -10.40 -7.49 -9.90
N GLU A 103 -9.33 -7.90 -9.25
CA GLU A 103 -8.48 -7.04 -8.40
C GLU A 103 -7.38 -6.35 -9.20
N SER A 104 -6.69 -7.09 -10.08
CA SER A 104 -5.58 -6.56 -10.86
C SER A 104 -5.35 -7.34 -12.15
N LEU A 105 -4.57 -6.76 -13.08
CA LEU A 105 -4.17 -7.44 -14.30
C LEU A 105 -3.04 -8.43 -14.05
N GLN A 106 -2.04 -8.04 -13.27
CA GLN A 106 -0.89 -8.84 -12.88
C GLN A 106 -0.08 -8.13 -11.78
N ALA A 107 0.85 -8.84 -11.20
CA ALA A 107 1.86 -8.27 -10.30
C ALA A 107 3.26 -8.69 -10.74
N ALA A 108 4.26 -7.93 -10.35
CA ALA A 108 5.66 -8.23 -10.67
C ALA A 108 6.62 -7.63 -9.64
N TRP A 109 7.77 -8.29 -9.49
CA TRP A 109 8.93 -7.75 -8.81
C TRP A 109 9.74 -6.91 -9.79
N LEU A 110 9.85 -5.61 -9.54
CA LEU A 110 10.50 -4.65 -10.44
C LEU A 110 11.61 -3.90 -9.72
N THR A 111 12.73 -3.74 -10.39
CA THR A 111 13.79 -2.81 -9.96
C THR A 111 13.39 -1.37 -10.28
N LEU A 112 14.10 -0.40 -9.71
CA LEU A 112 13.85 1.01 -10.02
C LEU A 112 14.11 1.34 -11.51
N ASP A 113 15.06 0.67 -12.14
CA ASP A 113 15.33 0.87 -13.56
C ASP A 113 14.18 0.33 -14.43
N GLU A 114 13.66 -0.84 -14.10
CA GLU A 114 12.49 -1.42 -14.76
C GLU A 114 11.23 -0.57 -14.58
N LEU A 115 11.07 0.05 -13.40
CA LEU A 115 9.98 0.99 -13.13
C LEU A 115 10.01 2.22 -14.04
N GLY A 116 11.19 2.70 -14.39
CA GLY A 116 11.36 3.84 -15.30
C GLY A 116 10.81 3.60 -16.70
N LYS A 117 10.56 2.34 -17.07
CA LYS A 117 10.00 1.92 -18.36
C LYS A 117 8.50 1.60 -18.31
N LYS A 118 7.86 1.79 -17.17
CA LYS A 118 6.45 1.46 -16.94
C LYS A 118 5.61 2.72 -16.76
N PRO A 119 4.34 2.72 -17.22
CA PRO A 119 3.42 3.78 -16.89
C PRO A 119 3.04 3.65 -15.40
N LEU A 120 3.48 4.59 -14.57
CA LEU A 120 3.23 4.58 -13.14
C LEU A 120 1.98 5.41 -12.80
N ARG A 121 1.24 4.95 -11.81
CA ARG A 121 0.14 5.72 -11.25
C ARG A 121 0.68 6.82 -10.35
N GLY A 122 0.42 8.08 -10.75
CA GLY A 122 0.84 9.24 -9.99
C GLY A 122 2.32 9.59 -10.17
N ALA A 123 2.59 10.89 -10.11
CA ALA A 123 3.92 11.45 -10.34
C ALA A 123 4.92 11.14 -9.22
N ASP A 124 4.43 10.93 -7.98
CA ASP A 124 5.28 10.83 -6.80
C ASP A 124 5.71 9.41 -6.45
N LEU A 125 5.14 8.39 -7.11
CA LEU A 125 5.44 6.98 -6.79
C LEU A 125 6.93 6.66 -6.93
N ARG A 126 7.55 7.10 -8.03
CA ARG A 126 8.98 6.89 -8.27
C ARG A 126 9.83 7.51 -7.15
N ALA A 127 9.54 8.76 -6.79
CA ALA A 127 10.28 9.45 -5.73
C ALA A 127 10.11 8.77 -4.37
N LEU A 128 8.93 8.24 -4.07
CA LEU A 128 8.68 7.46 -2.87
C LEU A 128 9.55 6.20 -2.83
N LEU A 129 9.57 5.42 -3.90
CA LEU A 129 10.37 4.19 -3.97
C LEU A 129 11.87 4.47 -3.97
N ASP A 130 12.31 5.56 -4.60
CA ASP A 130 13.69 6.03 -4.53
C ASP A 130 14.09 6.36 -3.08
N SER A 131 13.22 7.01 -2.31
CA SER A 131 13.49 7.34 -0.90
C SER A 131 13.61 6.08 -0.04
N VAL A 132 12.78 5.07 -0.29
CA VAL A 132 12.85 3.77 0.39
C VAL A 132 14.16 3.05 0.04
N ALA A 133 14.55 3.05 -1.22
CA ALA A 133 15.81 2.44 -1.66
C ALA A 133 17.04 3.09 -1.02
N ARG A 134 16.98 4.41 -0.74
CA ARG A 134 18.03 5.15 -0.04
C ARG A 134 18.01 5.01 1.48
N GLY A 135 17.08 4.25 2.02
CA GLY A 135 17.01 3.99 3.46
C GLY A 135 16.28 5.05 4.26
N CYS A 136 15.17 5.59 3.76
CA CYS A 136 14.32 6.47 4.56
C CYS A 136 13.86 5.76 5.84
N PRO A 137 13.53 6.50 6.91
CA PRO A 137 13.16 5.90 8.19
C PRO A 137 11.94 4.98 8.07
N VAL A 138 12.00 3.87 8.82
CA VAL A 138 10.86 2.97 9.04
C VAL A 138 10.48 3.09 10.51
N TYR A 139 9.24 3.44 10.76
CA TYR A 139 8.71 3.62 12.11
C TYR A 139 8.11 2.34 12.64
N PRO A 140 8.12 2.12 13.97
CA PRO A 140 7.58 0.90 14.57
C PRO A 140 6.11 0.66 14.23
N LEU A 141 5.77 -0.60 13.90
CA LEU A 141 4.39 -1.00 13.64
C LEU A 141 3.47 -0.74 14.84
N GLN A 142 4.03 -0.74 16.04
CA GLN A 142 3.35 -0.48 17.31
C GLN A 142 2.83 0.96 17.46
N LEU A 143 3.17 1.87 16.54
CA LEU A 143 2.50 3.17 16.45
C LEU A 143 1.01 3.04 16.16
N LEU A 144 0.60 1.97 15.47
CA LEU A 144 -0.80 1.56 15.33
C LEU A 144 -1.12 0.61 16.49
N ALA A 145 -1.78 1.13 17.49
CA ALA A 145 -2.17 0.39 18.69
C ALA A 145 -3.68 0.26 18.77
N ASP A 146 -4.13 -0.70 19.56
CA ASP A 146 -5.55 -0.84 19.88
C ASP A 146 -6.02 0.33 20.75
N GLU A 147 -7.30 0.68 20.61
CA GLU A 147 -7.91 1.72 21.41
C GLU A 147 -7.87 1.35 22.90
N LEU A 148 -7.38 2.28 23.71
CA LEU A 148 -7.37 2.12 25.15
C LEU A 148 -8.72 2.54 25.75
N SER A 149 -9.16 1.82 26.77
CA SER A 149 -10.31 2.21 27.57
C SER A 149 -9.87 3.22 28.63
N ILE A 150 -10.03 4.51 28.34
CA ILE A 150 -9.65 5.63 29.21
C ILE A 150 -10.83 6.59 29.43
#